data_805aa9178f7c47a52218f172b1f48d42
#
_entry.id   805aa9178f7c47a52218f172b1f48d42
#
_cell.length_a   1.000
_cell.length_b   1.000
_cell.length_c   1.000
_cell.angle_alpha   90.00
_cell.angle_beta   90.00
_cell.angle_gamma   90.00
#
_symmetry.space_group_name_H-M   'P 1'
#
loop_
_entity.id
_entity.type
_entity.pdbx_description
1 polymer ?
#
loop_
_entity_poly.entity_id
_entity_poly.type
_entity_poly.pdbx_seq_one_letter_code
_entity_poly.pdbx_strand_id
1 'polypeptide(L)'
;AEKTVAVLGSIQGTPIVKDKSGKGNDGIIRGNPTLVKYNGGWGLSLDGVDDYVEIPDNKNYVVDNGVTGMVWANIDRLATGDEWDHNPLLMKGASISYGTNYLFRMAVRKTGMVTYGIGFNNDNGEYFWNDDENMGGGVTLGKWVQYTGGFDRATGGDSYEDTKASGHTDAPDFDSEIRNWEGKSMYSGFAFHRHLLTGRGRGKTHTMLTGDIGQLRFYTTKLTAEENKQIYANPTAKGPESDKLVVWLDYAPENIVTKGTHTTEWRAMTGSAAQF
;
A
#
# COMPACT_ATOMS: atom_id res chain seq x y z
N ALA A 1 3.88 6.67 24.11
CA ALA A 1 2.42 6.81 23.98
C ALA A 1 1.85 5.38 23.99
N GLU A 2 0.87 5.08 24.86
CA GLU A 2 0.22 3.78 24.88
C GLU A 2 -0.52 3.55 23.56
N LYS A 3 -0.19 2.43 22.88
CA LYS A 3 -0.97 1.96 21.72
C LYS A 3 -2.34 1.49 22.25
N THR A 4 -3.42 2.14 21.85
CA THR A 4 -4.77 1.61 22.07
C THR A 4 -4.99 0.48 21.08
N VAL A 5 -4.97 -0.76 21.54
CA VAL A 5 -5.15 -1.97 20.72
C VAL A 5 -6.56 -2.52 20.96
N ALA A 6 -7.34 -2.68 19.91
CA ALA A 6 -8.57 -3.45 19.93
C ALA A 6 -8.31 -4.81 19.23
N VAL A 7 -8.52 -5.90 19.93
CA VAL A 7 -8.37 -7.24 19.35
C VAL A 7 -9.57 -7.53 18.46
N LEU A 8 -9.32 -7.92 17.21
CA LEU A 8 -10.31 -8.53 16.35
C LEU A 8 -10.71 -9.86 17.02
N GLY A 9 -11.85 -9.93 17.71
CA GLY A 9 -12.33 -11.18 18.31
C GLY A 9 -12.44 -12.28 17.26
N SER A 10 -12.49 -13.55 17.68
CA SER A 10 -12.60 -14.71 16.76
C SER A 10 -13.82 -14.57 15.86
N ILE A 11 -13.58 -14.07 14.65
CA ILE A 11 -14.62 -13.81 13.65
C ILE A 11 -14.81 -15.08 12.84
N GLN A 12 -16.02 -15.65 12.87
CA GLN A 12 -16.38 -16.65 11.88
C GLN A 12 -16.66 -15.94 10.55
N GLY A 13 -15.68 -15.96 9.65
CA GLY A 13 -15.79 -15.34 8.32
C GLY A 13 -14.54 -14.55 7.94
N THR A 14 -14.44 -14.15 6.68
CA THR A 14 -13.33 -13.35 6.18
C THR A 14 -13.59 -11.87 6.47
N PRO A 15 -12.75 -11.18 7.25
CA PRO A 15 -12.92 -9.75 7.51
C PRO A 15 -12.63 -8.94 6.25
N ILE A 16 -13.50 -7.97 5.98
CA ILE A 16 -13.44 -7.09 4.80
C ILE A 16 -13.51 -5.64 5.28
N VAL A 17 -12.58 -4.82 4.84
CA VAL A 17 -12.67 -3.36 4.96
C VAL A 17 -13.38 -2.79 3.74
N LYS A 18 -14.43 -1.98 3.98
CA LYS A 18 -15.25 -1.41 2.91
C LYS A 18 -14.53 -0.30 2.18
N ASP A 19 -14.62 -0.34 0.85
CA ASP A 19 -14.14 0.74 -0.01
C ASP A 19 -15.06 1.96 0.05
N LYS A 20 -14.51 3.08 0.51
CA LYS A 20 -15.21 4.38 0.62
C LYS A 20 -15.14 5.22 -0.66
N SER A 21 -14.41 4.80 -1.69
CA SER A 21 -14.37 5.48 -2.98
C SER A 21 -15.72 5.45 -3.70
N GLY A 22 -16.53 4.43 -3.41
CA GLY A 22 -17.79 4.13 -4.08
C GLY A 22 -17.62 3.29 -5.35
N LYS A 23 -16.42 2.75 -5.60
CA LYS A 23 -16.14 1.88 -6.75
C LYS A 23 -16.26 0.39 -6.41
N GLY A 24 -16.46 0.04 -5.13
CA GLY A 24 -16.69 -1.33 -4.67
C GLY A 24 -15.43 -2.20 -4.59
N ASN A 25 -14.27 -1.58 -4.40
CA ASN A 25 -12.97 -2.23 -4.31
C ASN A 25 -12.62 -2.54 -2.85
N ASP A 26 -13.48 -3.32 -2.18
CA ASP A 26 -13.32 -3.73 -0.80
C ASP A 26 -11.99 -4.48 -0.59
N GLY A 27 -11.32 -4.20 0.54
CA GLY A 27 -10.10 -4.91 0.95
C GLY A 27 -10.41 -6.14 1.80
N ILE A 28 -9.76 -7.25 1.53
CA ILE A 28 -9.82 -8.48 2.32
C ILE A 28 -8.66 -8.46 3.30
N ILE A 29 -8.96 -8.48 4.61
CA ILE A 29 -7.95 -8.56 5.65
C ILE A 29 -7.49 -10.02 5.78
N ARG A 30 -6.19 -10.26 5.68
CA ARG A 30 -5.55 -11.57 5.78
C ARG A 30 -4.72 -11.65 7.06
N GLY A 31 -4.52 -12.87 7.56
CA GLY A 31 -3.89 -13.09 8.85
C GLY A 31 -4.82 -12.70 10.02
N ASN A 32 -4.22 -12.24 11.09
CA ASN A 32 -4.91 -11.79 12.31
C ASN A 32 -4.38 -10.44 12.80
N PRO A 33 -4.30 -9.39 11.95
CA PRO A 33 -3.80 -8.10 12.39
C PRO A 33 -4.68 -7.51 13.49
N THR A 34 -4.10 -6.68 14.33
CA THR A 34 -4.86 -5.96 15.37
C THR A 34 -5.15 -4.53 14.92
N LEU A 35 -6.29 -3.98 15.38
CA LEU A 35 -6.61 -2.58 15.14
C LEU A 35 -5.73 -1.67 15.98
N VAL A 36 -5.20 -0.62 15.38
CA VAL A 36 -4.39 0.41 16.02
C VAL A 36 -4.91 1.80 15.70
N LYS A 37 -4.86 2.71 16.67
CA LYS A 37 -5.30 4.10 16.49
C LYS A 37 -4.10 5.01 16.22
N TYR A 38 -4.25 5.96 15.28
CA TYR A 38 -3.27 7.00 14.98
C TYR A 38 -3.98 8.33 14.68
N ASN A 39 -3.24 9.42 14.47
CA ASN A 39 -3.84 10.74 14.23
C ASN A 39 -4.69 10.82 12.96
N GLY A 40 -4.41 10.01 11.94
CA GLY A 40 -5.18 9.93 10.70
C GLY A 40 -6.43 9.04 10.78
N GLY A 41 -6.67 8.35 11.90
CA GLY A 41 -7.81 7.44 12.08
C GLY A 41 -7.44 6.10 12.71
N TRP A 42 -7.87 5.01 12.08
CA TRP A 42 -7.57 3.64 12.48
C TRP A 42 -6.71 2.95 11.43
N GLY A 43 -5.88 2.02 11.88
CA GLY A 43 -5.01 1.18 11.06
C GLY A 43 -4.99 -0.26 11.53
N LEU A 44 -4.20 -1.07 10.86
CA LEU A 44 -3.92 -2.47 11.18
C LEU A 44 -2.45 -2.61 11.58
N SER A 45 -2.19 -3.26 12.69
CA SER A 45 -0.83 -3.65 13.11
C SER A 45 -0.53 -5.04 12.56
N LEU A 46 0.51 -5.13 11.74
CA LEU A 46 0.92 -6.30 10.98
C LEU A 46 2.16 -6.94 11.63
N ASP A 47 2.17 -8.25 11.79
CA ASP A 47 3.23 -8.98 12.48
C ASP A 47 4.47 -9.32 11.60
N GLY A 48 4.34 -9.13 10.29
CA GLY A 48 5.38 -9.47 9.31
C GLY A 48 5.46 -10.96 8.97
N VAL A 49 4.43 -11.74 9.30
CA VAL A 49 4.35 -13.19 9.04
C VAL A 49 3.30 -13.52 8.00
N ASP A 50 2.03 -13.16 8.24
CA ASP A 50 0.91 -13.48 7.36
C ASP A 50 -0.18 -12.40 7.31
N ASP A 51 0.06 -11.27 7.98
CA ASP A 51 -0.86 -10.14 8.04
C ASP A 51 -0.72 -9.23 6.83
N TYR A 52 -1.80 -8.99 6.11
CA TYR A 52 -1.86 -8.03 4.99
C TYR A 52 -3.29 -7.71 4.55
N VAL A 53 -3.43 -6.76 3.65
CA VAL A 53 -4.70 -6.47 2.98
C VAL A 53 -4.59 -6.78 1.50
N GLU A 54 -5.52 -7.57 1.00
CA GLU A 54 -5.68 -7.91 -0.42
C GLU A 54 -6.89 -7.18 -0.98
N ILE A 55 -6.70 -6.41 -2.05
CA ILE A 55 -7.75 -5.73 -2.79
C ILE A 55 -7.87 -6.46 -4.13
N PRO A 56 -8.93 -7.25 -4.36
CA PRO A 56 -9.11 -8.02 -5.59
C PRO A 56 -9.08 -7.13 -6.82
N ASP A 57 -8.62 -7.66 -7.96
CA ASP A 57 -8.60 -6.92 -9.20
C ASP A 57 -10.00 -6.47 -9.63
N ASN A 58 -10.05 -5.30 -10.24
CA ASN A 58 -11.28 -4.74 -10.78
C ASN A 58 -10.97 -3.93 -12.04
N LYS A 59 -11.85 -3.98 -13.02
CA LYS A 59 -11.77 -3.18 -14.26
C LYS A 59 -11.66 -1.66 -14.03
N ASN A 60 -11.96 -1.19 -12.84
CA ASN A 60 -11.85 0.23 -12.46
C ASN A 60 -10.41 0.68 -12.21
N TYR A 61 -9.43 -0.24 -12.21
CA TYR A 61 -8.01 0.08 -11.98
C TYR A 61 -7.24 0.45 -13.24
N VAL A 62 -7.92 0.64 -14.37
CA VAL A 62 -7.23 0.99 -15.61
C VAL A 62 -6.59 2.37 -15.48
N VAL A 63 -5.28 2.40 -15.63
CA VAL A 63 -4.42 3.58 -15.59
C VAL A 63 -3.93 3.84 -17.02
N ASP A 64 -4.30 4.97 -17.58
CA ASP A 64 -3.88 5.36 -18.94
C ASP A 64 -2.57 6.16 -18.90
N ASN A 65 -2.55 7.26 -18.16
CA ASN A 65 -1.44 8.21 -18.17
C ASN A 65 -0.84 8.46 -16.80
N GLY A 66 -1.65 8.42 -15.75
CA GLY A 66 -1.21 8.80 -14.41
C GLY A 66 -1.80 7.94 -13.31
N VAL A 67 -1.08 7.84 -12.21
CA VAL A 67 -1.47 7.06 -11.02
C VAL A 67 -0.93 7.72 -9.77
N THR A 68 -1.66 7.59 -8.66
CA THR A 68 -1.17 7.94 -7.32
C THR A 68 -1.57 6.87 -6.31
N GLY A 69 -0.61 6.38 -5.57
CA GLY A 69 -0.83 5.56 -4.38
C GLY A 69 -0.48 6.35 -3.12
N MET A 70 -1.32 6.23 -2.09
CA MET A 70 -1.13 6.85 -0.78
C MET A 70 -1.39 5.82 0.30
N VAL A 71 -0.53 5.78 1.31
CA VAL A 71 -0.73 4.94 2.50
C VAL A 71 -0.15 5.60 3.74
N TRP A 72 -0.89 5.60 4.84
CA TRP A 72 -0.34 5.86 6.16
C TRP A 72 0.35 4.61 6.65
N ALA A 73 1.59 4.72 7.09
CA ALA A 73 2.31 3.61 7.67
C ALA A 73 3.21 4.03 8.82
N ASN A 74 3.42 3.10 9.74
CA ASN A 74 4.41 3.17 10.79
C ASN A 74 5.26 1.90 10.70
N ILE A 75 6.53 2.05 10.37
CA ILE A 75 7.46 0.92 10.17
C ILE A 75 8.14 0.61 11.50
N ASP A 76 7.92 -0.56 12.05
CA ASP A 76 8.53 -0.96 13.34
C ASP A 76 9.99 -1.40 13.15
N ARG A 77 10.28 -2.09 12.04
CA ARG A 77 11.65 -2.52 11.71
C ARG A 77 11.84 -2.62 10.20
N LEU A 78 13.06 -2.41 9.76
CA LEU A 78 13.44 -2.62 8.36
C LEU A 78 13.57 -4.11 8.05
N ALA A 79 13.35 -4.47 6.79
CA ALA A 79 13.60 -5.80 6.28
C ALA A 79 15.07 -6.19 6.50
N THR A 80 15.31 -7.44 6.90
CA THR A 80 16.65 -7.94 7.33
C THR A 80 17.28 -8.93 6.36
N GLY A 81 16.62 -9.24 5.26
CA GLY A 81 17.09 -10.19 4.27
C GLY A 81 18.14 -9.64 3.31
N ASP A 82 18.13 -10.11 2.07
CA ASP A 82 19.04 -9.63 1.04
C ASP A 82 18.70 -8.20 0.56
N GLU A 83 19.44 -7.69 -0.42
CA GLU A 83 19.23 -6.32 -0.93
C GLU A 83 17.85 -6.10 -1.57
N TRP A 84 17.15 -7.18 -1.90
CA TRP A 84 15.84 -7.17 -2.51
C TRP A 84 14.69 -7.31 -1.50
N ASP A 85 15.01 -7.55 -0.23
CA ASP A 85 14.01 -7.57 0.83
C ASP A 85 13.56 -6.14 1.17
N HIS A 86 12.26 -5.91 1.07
CA HIS A 86 11.63 -4.61 1.31
C HIS A 86 10.47 -4.77 2.28
N ASN A 87 10.13 -3.70 2.97
CA ASN A 87 8.85 -3.57 3.67
C ASN A 87 7.83 -3.04 2.67
N PRO A 88 6.90 -3.86 2.16
CA PRO A 88 5.93 -3.44 1.17
C PRO A 88 4.85 -2.57 1.81
N LEU A 89 4.54 -1.43 1.20
CA LEU A 89 3.47 -0.54 1.64
C LEU A 89 2.23 -0.70 0.76
N LEU A 90 2.42 -0.63 -0.56
CA LEU A 90 1.35 -0.78 -1.54
C LEU A 90 1.92 -1.35 -2.84
N MET A 91 1.27 -2.38 -3.39
CA MET A 91 1.67 -2.96 -4.66
C MET A 91 0.46 -3.48 -5.43
N LYS A 92 0.38 -3.19 -6.74
CA LYS A 92 -0.53 -3.87 -7.67
C LYS A 92 0.28 -4.66 -8.68
N GLY A 93 0.04 -5.97 -8.73
CA GLY A 93 0.76 -6.91 -9.58
C GLY A 93 1.61 -7.90 -8.78
N ALA A 94 2.57 -8.53 -9.44
CA ALA A 94 3.48 -9.49 -8.81
C ALA A 94 4.91 -9.27 -9.29
N SER A 95 5.89 -9.27 -8.41
CA SER A 95 7.30 -9.29 -8.82
C SER A 95 7.67 -10.69 -9.30
N ILE A 96 8.16 -10.78 -10.54
CA ILE A 96 8.81 -11.99 -11.07
C ILE A 96 10.25 -11.58 -11.39
N SER A 97 11.23 -12.29 -10.82
CA SER A 97 12.67 -12.25 -11.06
C SER A 97 13.18 -11.28 -12.15
N TYR A 98 14.02 -10.32 -11.79
CA TYR A 98 14.72 -9.34 -12.65
C TYR A 98 13.87 -8.45 -13.57
N GLY A 99 12.57 -8.56 -13.52
CA GLY A 99 11.65 -7.74 -14.29
C GLY A 99 10.55 -7.25 -13.40
N THR A 100 10.10 -6.07 -13.66
CA THR A 100 9.02 -5.41 -12.97
C THR A 100 7.70 -5.97 -13.46
N ASN A 101 7.01 -6.64 -12.58
CA ASN A 101 5.68 -7.17 -12.87
C ASN A 101 4.63 -6.49 -11.99
N TYR A 102 4.70 -5.17 -11.86
CA TYR A 102 3.64 -4.41 -11.19
C TYR A 102 3.16 -3.26 -12.06
N LEU A 103 1.93 -2.84 -11.82
CA LEU A 103 1.45 -1.53 -12.23
C LEU A 103 2.10 -0.45 -11.37
N PHE A 104 2.03 -0.63 -10.06
CA PHE A 104 2.49 0.32 -9.05
C PHE A 104 3.13 -0.43 -7.88
N ARG A 105 4.22 0.10 -7.37
CA ARG A 105 4.86 -0.37 -6.15
C ARG A 105 5.28 0.81 -5.29
N MET A 106 5.05 0.67 -3.99
CA MET A 106 5.59 1.52 -2.93
C MET A 106 6.13 0.61 -1.83
N ALA A 107 7.40 0.78 -1.48
CA ALA A 107 8.05 -0.07 -0.48
C ALA A 107 9.18 0.68 0.23
N VAL A 108 9.56 0.21 1.43
CA VAL A 108 10.74 0.69 2.16
C VAL A 108 11.86 -0.32 2.03
N ARG A 109 13.00 0.10 1.50
CA ARG A 109 14.22 -0.72 1.40
C ARG A 109 14.82 -0.99 2.78
N LYS A 110 15.66 -2.02 2.89
CA LYS A 110 16.46 -2.28 4.10
C LYS A 110 17.37 -1.13 4.54
N THR A 111 17.65 -0.21 3.63
CA THR A 111 18.40 1.04 3.92
C THR A 111 17.55 2.10 4.62
N GLY A 112 16.24 1.87 4.73
CA GLY A 112 15.28 2.85 5.23
C GLY A 112 14.77 3.83 4.17
N MET A 113 15.17 3.70 2.91
CA MET A 113 14.67 4.56 1.82
C MET A 113 13.30 4.07 1.34
N VAL A 114 12.38 4.99 1.11
CA VAL A 114 11.10 4.70 0.46
C VAL A 114 11.29 4.74 -1.05
N THR A 115 10.81 3.72 -1.74
CA THR A 115 10.91 3.60 -3.20
C THR A 115 9.54 3.47 -3.84
N TYR A 116 9.41 4.02 -5.03
CA TYR A 116 8.21 3.95 -5.85
C TYR A 116 8.57 3.39 -7.21
N GLY A 117 7.63 2.73 -7.86
CA GLY A 117 7.87 2.23 -9.19
C GLY A 117 6.60 2.02 -9.98
N ILE A 118 6.71 2.20 -11.29
CA ILE A 118 5.65 2.00 -12.29
C ILE A 118 6.13 0.98 -13.31
N GLY A 119 5.27 0.06 -13.68
CA GLY A 119 5.55 -0.91 -14.73
C GLY A 119 5.04 -0.44 -16.08
N PHE A 120 5.88 -0.57 -17.12
CA PHE A 120 5.54 -0.28 -18.50
C PHE A 120 5.65 -1.54 -19.37
N ASN A 121 4.94 -1.56 -20.47
CA ASN A 121 5.19 -2.47 -21.57
C ASN A 121 6.16 -1.81 -22.55
N ASN A 122 7.18 -2.51 -23.01
CA ASN A 122 7.97 -2.08 -24.15
C ASN A 122 7.70 -3.00 -25.35
N ASP A 123 8.15 -2.60 -26.54
CA ASP A 123 7.96 -3.31 -27.81
C ASP A 123 8.57 -4.72 -27.83
N ASN A 124 9.50 -5.01 -26.91
CA ASN A 124 10.14 -6.32 -26.76
C ASN A 124 9.49 -7.18 -25.66
N GLY A 125 8.41 -6.72 -25.02
CA GLY A 125 7.77 -7.39 -23.88
C GLY A 125 8.58 -7.31 -22.59
N GLU A 126 9.63 -6.52 -22.56
CA GLU A 126 10.39 -6.20 -21.35
C GLU A 126 9.69 -5.08 -20.57
N TYR A 127 9.85 -5.10 -19.25
CA TYR A 127 9.20 -4.14 -18.37
C TYR A 127 10.23 -3.15 -17.89
N PHE A 128 10.02 -1.88 -18.22
CA PHE A 128 10.80 -0.81 -17.64
C PHE A 128 10.23 -0.44 -16.27
N TRP A 129 11.14 -0.31 -15.39
CA TRP A 129 10.95 0.10 -14.03
C TRP A 129 11.62 1.47 -13.86
N ASN A 130 10.84 2.45 -13.52
CA ASN A 130 11.40 3.72 -13.07
C ASN A 130 11.46 3.67 -11.54
N ASP A 131 12.44 2.91 -11.02
CA ASP A 131 12.78 2.85 -9.60
C ASP A 131 13.96 3.80 -9.42
N ASP A 132 13.68 5.07 -9.29
CA ASP A 132 14.73 5.98 -8.89
C ASP A 132 15.06 5.70 -7.42
N GLU A 133 16.27 5.21 -7.18
CA GLU A 133 16.79 4.91 -5.84
C GLU A 133 16.79 6.14 -4.93
N ASN A 134 16.59 7.32 -5.49
CA ASN A 134 16.57 8.60 -4.80
C ASN A 134 15.15 9.16 -4.58
N MET A 135 14.09 8.43 -4.97
CA MET A 135 12.71 8.85 -4.72
C MET A 135 12.26 8.44 -3.32
N GLY A 136 12.55 9.24 -2.35
CA GLY A 136 12.04 9.08 -1.00
C GLY A 136 13.05 9.50 0.05
N GLY A 137 12.56 10.08 1.12
CA GLY A 137 13.33 10.35 2.32
C GLY A 137 13.64 9.06 3.09
N GLY A 138 14.43 9.19 4.13
CA GLY A 138 14.69 8.09 5.07
C GLY A 138 13.52 7.90 6.02
N VAL A 139 13.07 6.66 6.17
CA VAL A 139 12.01 6.32 7.14
C VAL A 139 12.49 6.54 8.57
N THR A 140 11.62 7.11 9.41
CA THR A 140 11.82 7.13 10.86
C THR A 140 11.00 6.01 11.47
N LEU A 141 11.69 4.99 12.01
CA LEU A 141 11.03 3.84 12.65
C LEU A 141 10.16 4.28 13.83
N GLY A 142 9.02 3.64 14.00
CA GLY A 142 8.08 3.92 15.08
C GLY A 142 7.28 5.22 14.90
N LYS A 143 7.32 5.85 13.73
CA LYS A 143 6.59 7.07 13.42
C LYS A 143 5.57 6.84 12.31
N TRP A 144 4.34 7.30 12.52
CA TRP A 144 3.32 7.37 11.48
C TRP A 144 3.63 8.48 10.47
N VAL A 145 3.65 8.12 9.21
CA VAL A 145 3.88 9.01 8.07
C VAL A 145 2.90 8.65 6.95
N GLN A 146 2.37 9.64 6.25
CA GLN A 146 1.66 9.42 5.00
C GLN A 146 2.67 9.39 3.86
N TYR A 147 2.84 8.23 3.25
CA TYR A 147 3.63 8.05 2.05
C TYR A 147 2.76 8.19 0.82
N THR A 148 3.17 9.05 -0.10
CA THR A 148 2.48 9.28 -1.38
C THR A 148 3.48 9.14 -2.51
N GLY A 149 3.14 8.37 -3.52
CA GLY A 149 3.87 8.30 -4.78
C GLY A 149 2.90 8.49 -5.95
N GLY A 150 3.19 9.46 -6.80
CA GLY A 150 2.42 9.76 -7.98
C GLY A 150 3.30 9.74 -9.22
N PHE A 151 2.74 9.30 -10.36
CA PHE A 151 3.41 9.28 -11.65
C PHE A 151 2.44 9.74 -12.75
N ASP A 152 2.97 10.46 -13.72
CA ASP A 152 2.30 10.82 -14.96
C ASP A 152 3.29 10.74 -16.12
N ARG A 153 2.85 10.23 -17.26
CA ARG A 153 3.73 10.00 -18.42
C ARG A 153 4.37 11.27 -18.98
N ALA A 154 3.69 12.40 -18.88
CA ALA A 154 4.17 13.67 -19.41
C ALA A 154 5.07 14.44 -18.44
N THR A 155 4.91 14.22 -17.13
CA THR A 155 5.57 15.01 -16.08
C THR A 155 6.45 14.21 -15.13
N GLY A 156 6.53 12.90 -15.32
CA GLY A 156 7.31 12.02 -14.45
C GLY A 156 6.66 11.75 -13.09
N GLY A 157 7.46 11.33 -12.13
CA GLY A 157 7.04 10.94 -10.80
C GLY A 157 7.36 11.96 -9.72
N ASP A 158 6.48 12.06 -8.72
CA ASP A 158 6.71 12.81 -7.49
C ASP A 158 6.38 11.97 -6.28
N SER A 159 7.13 12.13 -5.21
CA SER A 159 6.86 11.48 -3.93
C SER A 159 6.82 12.47 -2.78
N TYR A 160 6.03 12.11 -1.76
CA TYR A 160 5.83 12.94 -0.58
C TYR A 160 5.82 12.09 0.69
N GLU A 161 6.41 12.63 1.75
CA GLU A 161 6.25 12.18 3.12
C GLU A 161 5.41 13.22 3.87
N ASP A 162 4.22 12.85 4.31
CA ASP A 162 3.19 13.78 4.74
C ASP A 162 2.89 14.82 3.63
N THR A 163 3.27 16.06 3.82
CA THR A 163 3.10 17.13 2.83
C THR A 163 4.41 17.62 2.22
N LYS A 164 5.54 17.01 2.61
CA LYS A 164 6.87 17.40 2.17
C LYS A 164 7.28 16.56 0.96
N ALA A 165 7.67 17.23 -0.12
CA ALA A 165 8.27 16.53 -1.28
C ALA A 165 9.53 15.78 -0.84
N SER A 166 9.63 14.51 -1.20
CA SER A 166 10.72 13.61 -0.85
C SER A 166 11.51 13.13 -2.05
N GLY A 167 10.96 13.20 -3.25
CA GLY A 167 11.68 12.83 -4.47
C GLY A 167 10.93 13.24 -5.73
N HIS A 168 11.66 13.24 -6.85
CA HIS A 168 11.17 13.50 -8.20
C HIS A 168 11.92 12.64 -9.20
N THR A 169 11.25 12.20 -10.25
CA THR A 169 11.85 11.56 -11.42
C THR A 169 11.27 12.14 -12.69
N ASP A 170 12.09 12.33 -13.71
CA ASP A 170 11.68 12.87 -14.98
C ASP A 170 10.68 11.96 -15.71
N ALA A 171 9.95 12.52 -16.67
CA ALA A 171 9.13 11.75 -17.58
C ALA A 171 9.99 10.76 -18.37
N PRO A 172 9.47 9.54 -18.65
CA PRO A 172 10.20 8.58 -19.47
C PRO A 172 10.40 9.12 -20.90
N ASP A 173 11.55 8.86 -21.47
CA ASP A 173 11.91 9.22 -22.84
C ASP A 173 11.45 8.20 -23.91
N PHE A 174 10.64 7.24 -23.52
CA PHE A 174 10.10 6.18 -24.36
C PHE A 174 8.57 6.20 -24.42
N ASP A 175 8.01 5.75 -25.52
CA ASP A 175 6.56 5.68 -25.74
C ASP A 175 6.02 4.26 -25.48
N SER A 176 6.02 3.84 -24.21
CA SER A 176 5.45 2.56 -23.79
C SER A 176 4.23 2.75 -22.91
N GLU A 177 3.24 1.88 -23.06
CA GLU A 177 2.01 1.93 -22.28
C GLU A 177 2.26 1.51 -20.82
N ILE A 178 1.50 2.11 -19.89
CA ILE A 178 1.47 1.65 -18.51
C ILE A 178 0.81 0.28 -18.47
N ARG A 179 1.46 -0.67 -17.79
CA ARG A 179 0.95 -2.04 -17.69
C ARG A 179 -0.05 -2.19 -16.54
N ASN A 180 -1.30 -2.37 -16.88
CA ASN A 180 -2.41 -2.41 -15.92
C ASN A 180 -2.51 -3.70 -15.09
N TRP A 181 -1.84 -4.78 -15.47
CA TRP A 181 -1.86 -6.07 -14.74
C TRP A 181 -3.26 -6.55 -14.42
N GLU A 182 -4.09 -6.69 -15.43
CA GLU A 182 -5.43 -7.26 -15.31
C GLU A 182 -5.39 -8.65 -14.66
N GLY A 183 -6.38 -8.93 -13.81
CA GLY A 183 -6.47 -10.16 -13.04
C GLY A 183 -5.52 -10.29 -11.87
N LYS A 184 -4.74 -9.24 -11.52
CA LYS A 184 -3.84 -9.25 -10.35
C LYS A 184 -4.35 -8.32 -9.27
N SER A 185 -4.49 -8.86 -8.05
CA SER A 185 -4.88 -8.08 -6.87
C SER A 185 -3.88 -6.97 -6.54
N MET A 186 -4.34 -5.98 -5.81
CA MET A 186 -3.51 -4.99 -5.11
C MET A 186 -3.32 -5.44 -3.66
N TYR A 187 -2.16 -5.18 -3.10
CA TYR A 187 -1.81 -5.58 -1.74
C TYR A 187 -1.24 -4.41 -0.95
N SER A 188 -1.58 -4.34 0.34
CA SER A 188 -0.91 -3.47 1.30
C SER A 188 -0.32 -4.31 2.43
N GLY A 189 0.93 -4.06 2.80
CA GLY A 189 1.69 -4.86 3.76
C GLY A 189 2.28 -6.16 3.22
N PHE A 190 2.11 -6.44 1.92
CA PHE A 190 2.54 -7.68 1.29
C PHE A 190 3.07 -7.44 -0.12
N ALA A 191 4.12 -8.16 -0.52
CA ALA A 191 4.62 -8.21 -1.88
C ALA A 191 5.04 -9.63 -2.27
N PHE A 192 4.60 -10.07 -3.45
CA PHE A 192 5.12 -11.27 -4.07
C PHE A 192 6.50 -10.99 -4.68
N HIS A 193 7.52 -11.73 -4.23
CA HIS A 193 8.81 -11.80 -4.88
C HIS A 193 9.02 -13.20 -5.44
N ARG A 194 8.97 -13.34 -6.73
CA ARG A 194 9.31 -14.59 -7.40
C ARG A 194 10.75 -14.50 -7.88
N HIS A 195 11.71 -14.92 -7.07
CA HIS A 195 13.04 -15.19 -7.58
C HIS A 195 13.02 -16.43 -8.45
N LEU A 196 13.24 -16.31 -9.74
CA LEU A 196 13.60 -17.43 -10.59
C LEU A 196 14.95 -17.94 -10.12
N LEU A 197 14.94 -19.19 -9.65
CA LEU A 197 16.12 -19.92 -9.22
C LEU A 197 17.05 -20.20 -10.40
N THR A 198 17.94 -19.26 -10.71
CA THR A 198 19.15 -19.61 -11.46
C THR A 198 20.20 -20.09 -10.46
N GLY A 199 20.09 -21.34 -10.05
CA GLY A 199 21.17 -22.11 -9.42
C GLY A 199 21.64 -21.71 -8.00
N ARG A 200 20.99 -20.75 -7.33
CA ARG A 200 21.28 -20.38 -5.94
C ARG A 200 20.00 -20.39 -5.13
N GLY A 201 19.79 -21.47 -4.39
CA GLY A 201 18.59 -21.73 -3.60
C GLY A 201 18.31 -20.71 -2.51
N ARG A 202 17.62 -19.63 -2.82
CA ARG A 202 17.05 -18.69 -1.89
C ARG A 202 15.62 -18.40 -2.31
N GLY A 203 14.69 -19.16 -1.76
CA GLY A 203 13.29 -19.06 -2.09
C GLY A 203 12.50 -18.28 -1.06
N LYS A 204 12.67 -16.95 -0.93
CA LYS A 204 11.57 -16.15 -0.40
C LYS A 204 10.66 -15.80 -1.57
N THR A 205 9.43 -16.26 -1.52
CA THR A 205 8.41 -16.00 -2.54
C THR A 205 7.59 -14.75 -2.21
N HIS A 206 7.79 -14.13 -1.06
CA HIS A 206 7.06 -12.95 -0.60
C HIS A 206 7.82 -12.22 0.51
N THR A 207 7.54 -10.93 0.67
CA THR A 207 7.95 -10.11 1.82
C THR A 207 6.72 -9.55 2.51
N MET A 208 6.81 -9.40 3.83
CA MET A 208 5.75 -8.89 4.70
C MET A 208 6.23 -7.68 5.46
N LEU A 209 5.33 -6.73 5.68
CA LEU A 209 5.57 -5.57 6.52
C LEU A 209 5.48 -5.97 8.00
N THR A 210 6.47 -5.58 8.81
CA THR A 210 6.35 -5.53 10.26
C THR A 210 6.15 -4.08 10.67
N GLY A 211 4.96 -3.77 11.17
CA GLY A 211 4.56 -2.41 11.48
C GLY A 211 3.06 -2.21 11.29
N ASP A 212 2.66 -0.98 11.17
CA ASP A 212 1.25 -0.63 11.07
C ASP A 212 0.96 -0.01 9.68
N ILE A 213 -0.20 -0.33 9.12
CA ILE A 213 -0.77 0.36 7.96
C ILE A 213 -2.04 1.10 8.37
N GLY A 214 -2.19 2.33 7.90
CA GLY A 214 -3.38 3.13 8.10
C GLY A 214 -4.16 3.30 6.80
N GLN A 215 -4.90 4.41 6.70
CA GLN A 215 -5.70 4.71 5.52
C GLN A 215 -4.89 4.55 4.22
N LEU A 216 -5.54 3.94 3.22
CA LEU A 216 -4.99 3.72 1.89
C LEU A 216 -5.88 4.37 0.85
N ARG A 217 -5.28 5.04 -0.14
CA ARG A 217 -5.97 5.56 -1.33
C ARG A 217 -5.19 5.21 -2.59
N PHE A 218 -5.94 4.97 -3.67
CA PHE A 218 -5.36 4.76 -5.00
C PHE A 218 -6.18 5.50 -6.05
N TYR A 219 -5.48 6.30 -6.83
CA TYR A 219 -6.06 7.14 -7.89
C TYR A 219 -5.51 6.72 -9.26
N THR A 220 -6.34 6.84 -10.28
CA THR A 220 -5.96 6.65 -11.69
C THR A 220 -5.52 7.97 -12.35
N THR A 221 -4.91 8.84 -11.58
CA THR A 221 -4.28 10.10 -12.00
C THR A 221 -3.14 10.46 -11.06
N LYS A 222 -2.18 11.27 -11.51
CA LYS A 222 -1.17 11.87 -10.64
C LYS A 222 -1.80 13.05 -9.89
N LEU A 223 -1.70 13.02 -8.56
CA LEU A 223 -2.09 14.15 -7.72
C LEU A 223 -0.98 15.19 -7.65
N THR A 224 -1.38 16.46 -7.60
CA THR A 224 -0.48 17.58 -7.34
C THR A 224 -0.07 17.65 -5.86
N ALA A 225 0.99 18.42 -5.56
CA ALA A 225 1.40 18.68 -4.18
C ALA A 225 0.29 19.33 -3.34
N GLU A 226 -0.51 20.20 -3.94
CA GLU A 226 -1.60 20.88 -3.24
C GLU A 226 -2.76 19.92 -2.91
N GLU A 227 -3.10 19.04 -3.84
CA GLU A 227 -4.11 17.99 -3.61
C GLU A 227 -3.67 17.00 -2.54
N ASN A 228 -2.38 16.62 -2.51
CA ASN A 228 -1.81 15.81 -1.43
C ASN A 228 -1.96 16.51 -0.07
N LYS A 229 -1.68 17.82 0.02
CA LYS A 229 -1.86 18.61 1.25
C LYS A 229 -3.32 18.65 1.70
N GLN A 230 -4.27 18.80 0.77
CA GLN A 230 -5.70 18.82 1.09
C GLN A 230 -6.16 17.48 1.69
N ILE A 231 -5.69 16.35 1.13
CA ILE A 231 -5.99 15.01 1.64
C ILE A 231 -5.35 14.81 3.02
N TYR A 232 -4.10 15.23 3.19
CA TYR A 232 -3.40 15.14 4.47
C TYR A 232 -4.11 15.94 5.57
N ALA A 233 -4.56 17.16 5.26
CA ALA A 233 -5.26 18.03 6.19
C ALA A 233 -6.66 17.53 6.56
N ASN A 234 -7.31 16.78 5.67
CA ASN A 234 -8.64 16.23 5.92
C ASN A 234 -8.76 14.77 5.42
N PRO A 235 -8.14 13.81 6.12
CA PRO A 235 -8.10 12.41 5.70
C PRO A 235 -9.47 11.72 5.70
N THR A 236 -10.47 12.29 6.35
CA THR A 236 -11.84 11.74 6.39
C THR A 236 -12.72 12.19 5.24
N ALA A 237 -12.32 13.20 4.48
CA ALA A 237 -13.02 13.64 3.28
C ALA A 237 -12.58 12.85 2.04
N LYS A 238 -13.48 12.77 1.05
CA LYS A 238 -13.19 12.08 -0.22
C LYS A 238 -12.01 12.72 -0.99
N GLY A 239 -11.85 14.03 -0.83
CA GLY A 239 -10.73 14.77 -1.40
C GLY A 239 -10.91 15.18 -2.86
N PRO A 240 -9.88 15.82 -3.44
CA PRO A 240 -9.83 16.18 -4.86
C PRO A 240 -9.79 14.93 -5.74
N GLU A 241 -10.00 15.11 -7.05
CA GLU A 241 -9.97 14.04 -8.05
C GLU A 241 -10.81 12.81 -7.67
N SER A 242 -11.95 13.05 -7.02
CA SER A 242 -12.79 12.00 -6.43
C SER A 242 -13.40 11.03 -7.46
N ASP A 243 -13.51 11.41 -8.73
CA ASP A 243 -13.89 10.55 -9.84
C ASP A 243 -12.76 9.59 -10.26
N LYS A 244 -11.49 9.97 -10.03
CA LYS A 244 -10.29 9.18 -10.26
C LYS A 244 -9.88 8.33 -9.05
N LEU A 245 -10.47 8.56 -7.88
CA LEU A 245 -10.28 7.75 -6.68
C LEU A 245 -10.96 6.39 -6.87
N VAL A 246 -10.18 5.34 -6.99
CA VAL A 246 -10.68 3.98 -7.25
C VAL A 246 -10.61 3.06 -6.03
N VAL A 247 -9.76 3.36 -5.06
CA VAL A 247 -9.72 2.67 -3.76
C VAL A 247 -9.59 3.71 -2.65
N TRP A 248 -10.39 3.55 -1.60
CA TRP A 248 -10.23 4.26 -0.34
C TRP A 248 -10.59 3.34 0.82
N LEU A 249 -9.58 2.77 1.45
CA LEU A 249 -9.73 1.95 2.65
C LEU A 249 -9.43 2.79 3.89
N ASP A 250 -10.37 2.74 4.83
CA ASP A 250 -10.27 3.38 6.14
C ASP A 250 -10.64 2.31 7.17
N TYR A 251 -9.69 1.94 8.00
CA TYR A 251 -9.81 0.80 8.92
C TYR A 251 -10.58 1.12 10.20
N ALA A 252 -11.41 2.16 10.21
CA ALA A 252 -12.33 2.38 11.32
C ALA A 252 -13.22 1.14 11.54
N PRO A 253 -13.49 0.75 12.78
CA PRO A 253 -14.22 -0.49 13.10
C PRO A 253 -15.55 -0.63 12.36
N GLU A 254 -16.27 0.47 12.17
CA GLU A 254 -17.54 0.51 11.43
C GLU A 254 -17.42 0.22 9.93
N ASN A 255 -16.23 0.34 9.37
CA ASN A 255 -15.94 0.03 7.97
C ASN A 255 -15.50 -1.42 7.76
N ILE A 256 -15.30 -2.19 8.82
CA ILE A 256 -14.87 -3.58 8.75
C ILE A 256 -16.08 -4.49 8.98
N VAL A 257 -16.37 -5.33 8.00
CA VAL A 257 -17.48 -6.28 8.03
C VAL A 257 -16.96 -7.69 7.78
N THR A 258 -17.73 -8.70 8.20
CA THR A 258 -17.40 -10.11 7.87
C THR A 258 -18.25 -10.58 6.69
N LYS A 259 -17.59 -11.24 5.73
CA LYS A 259 -18.28 -11.94 4.65
C LYS A 259 -18.56 -13.38 5.11
N GLY A 260 -19.80 -13.62 5.57
CA GLY A 260 -20.25 -14.93 6.08
C GLY A 260 -21.60 -14.80 6.76
N THR A 261 -22.29 -15.89 7.04
CA THR A 261 -23.72 -16.00 7.37
C THR A 261 -24.15 -15.52 8.76
N HIS A 262 -23.37 -14.72 9.47
CA HIS A 262 -23.84 -14.12 10.74
C HIS A 262 -23.27 -12.71 10.93
N THR A 263 -24.17 -11.77 11.17
CA THR A 263 -23.89 -10.42 11.69
C THR A 263 -23.23 -10.53 13.06
N THR A 264 -21.97 -10.12 13.14
CA THR A 264 -21.29 -9.96 14.43
C THR A 264 -21.21 -8.47 14.75
N GLU A 265 -21.86 -8.07 15.84
CA GLU A 265 -21.69 -6.73 16.41
C GLU A 265 -20.25 -6.58 16.93
N TRP A 266 -19.58 -5.55 16.50
CA TRP A 266 -18.27 -5.14 17.03
C TRP A 266 -18.49 -4.47 18.38
N ARG A 267 -17.94 -5.02 19.46
CA ARG A 267 -17.85 -4.33 20.74
C ARG A 267 -16.44 -3.80 20.93
N ALA A 268 -16.30 -2.48 20.96
CA ALA A 268 -15.09 -1.84 21.44
C ALA A 268 -14.90 -2.24 22.91
N MET A 269 -13.89 -3.09 23.18
CA MET A 269 -13.49 -3.35 24.56
C MET A 269 -12.52 -2.25 24.98
N THR A 270 -13.03 -1.21 25.64
CA THR A 270 -12.22 -0.32 26.45
C THR A 270 -11.85 -1.07 27.73
N GLY A 271 -10.71 -1.73 27.74
CA GLY A 271 -10.18 -2.42 28.91
C GLY A 271 -8.72 -2.02 29.11
N SER A 272 -8.42 -1.51 30.30
CA SER A 272 -7.05 -1.37 30.80
C SER A 272 -6.31 -2.70 30.65
N ALA A 273 -5.05 -2.66 30.18
CA ALA A 273 -4.18 -3.82 30.12
C ALA A 273 -4.16 -4.50 31.49
N ALA A 274 -4.78 -5.67 31.60
CA ALA A 274 -4.55 -6.54 32.73
C ALA A 274 -3.18 -7.18 32.54
N GLN A 275 -2.30 -7.00 33.52
CA GLN A 275 -1.03 -7.67 33.66
C GLN A 275 -1.22 -9.19 33.64
N PHE A 276 -0.43 -9.86 32.81
CA PHE A 276 0.03 -11.22 33.08
C PHE A 276 1.52 -11.29 32.79
#